data_eeba83a03d8f9dd24ca6faa6c91ea5b5
#
_entry.id   eeba83a03d8f9dd24ca6faa6c91ea5b5
#
_cell.length_a   1.000
_cell.length_b   1.000
_cell.length_c   1.000
_cell.angle_alpha   90.00
_cell.angle_beta   90.00
_cell.angle_gamma   90.00
#
_symmetry.space_group_name_H-M   'P 1'
#
loop_
_entity.id
_entity.type
_entity.pdbx_description
1 polymer ?
#
loop_
_entity_poly.entity_id
_entity_poly.type
_entity_poly.pdbx_seq_one_letter_code
_entity_poly.pdbx_strand_id
1 'polypeptide(L)'
;MQMRMTRNMELQKNKVLLGLSGGVDSATAALLLKEKGYDVTGFYFDVMGGNENGRAEAEVVAAQIGIPLIYENVSEDFHRVVIENFVSEYRCGRTPNPCIICNPNIKFRRLLRHADEIGASYIATGHYCRILYDEANDAYYIRRAANDKKDQSYMLYRLGQDVLSRLIFPLGEFLSKEETREIARKSHLSNAEKKDSQEICFID
;
A
#
# COMPACT_ATOMS: atom_id res chain seq x y z
N MET A 1 -1.42 -33.67 20.63
CA MET A 1 -1.26 -32.43 21.39
C MET A 1 -0.05 -31.69 20.80
N GLN A 2 -0.29 -30.96 19.71
CA GLN A 2 0.77 -30.23 18.98
C GLN A 2 0.92 -28.85 19.61
N MET A 3 2.06 -28.62 20.24
CA MET A 3 2.47 -27.32 20.76
C MET A 3 2.61 -26.32 19.57
N ARG A 4 1.73 -25.34 19.50
CA ARG A 4 1.95 -24.13 18.70
C ARG A 4 3.11 -23.36 19.33
N MET A 5 4.29 -23.48 18.75
CA MET A 5 5.38 -22.55 18.98
C MET A 5 4.99 -21.20 18.33
N THR A 6 4.35 -20.31 19.06
CA THR A 6 4.29 -18.90 18.72
C THR A 6 5.68 -18.33 18.98
N ARG A 7 6.49 -18.25 17.91
CA ARG A 7 7.70 -17.43 17.94
C ARG A 7 7.25 -15.99 18.13
N ASN A 8 7.37 -15.45 19.35
CA ASN A 8 7.34 -14.01 19.56
C ASN A 8 8.57 -13.43 18.87
N MET A 9 8.43 -13.05 17.60
CA MET A 9 9.41 -12.22 16.93
C MET A 9 9.23 -10.80 17.48
N GLU A 10 10.23 -10.28 18.20
CA GLU A 10 10.25 -8.89 18.58
C GLU A 10 10.23 -8.03 17.32
N LEU A 11 9.29 -7.08 17.25
CA LEU A 11 9.17 -6.17 16.12
C LEU A 11 10.40 -5.26 16.05
N GLN A 12 11.00 -5.16 14.87
CA GLN A 12 12.15 -4.27 14.64
C GLN A 12 11.63 -2.85 14.37
N LYS A 13 11.94 -1.92 15.28
CA LYS A 13 11.40 -0.53 15.27
C LYS A 13 11.63 0.27 14.00
N ASN A 14 12.59 -0.10 13.16
CA ASN A 14 12.88 0.57 11.90
C ASN A 14 12.49 -0.23 10.65
N LYS A 15 11.86 -1.39 10.79
CA LYS A 15 11.46 -2.22 9.65
C LYS A 15 10.06 -1.90 9.17
N VAL A 16 9.90 -1.75 7.85
CA VAL A 16 8.62 -1.41 7.21
C VAL A 16 8.34 -2.31 6.01
N LEU A 17 7.11 -2.80 5.92
CA LEU A 17 6.60 -3.48 4.73
C LEU A 17 5.77 -2.49 3.89
N LEU A 18 6.22 -2.23 2.67
CA LEU A 18 5.61 -1.27 1.75
C LEU A 18 4.86 -1.98 0.61
N GLY A 19 3.60 -1.64 0.39
CA GLY A 19 2.88 -2.04 -0.82
C GLY A 19 3.53 -1.42 -2.06
N LEU A 20 4.18 -2.24 -2.89
CA LEU A 20 4.93 -1.84 -4.08
C LEU A 20 4.24 -2.36 -5.35
N SER A 21 3.63 -1.46 -6.12
CA SER A 21 2.85 -1.80 -7.32
C SER A 21 3.63 -1.68 -8.64
N GLY A 22 4.91 -1.29 -8.59
CA GLY A 22 5.67 -0.92 -9.80
C GLY A 22 5.32 0.46 -10.36
N GLY A 23 4.38 1.19 -9.77
CA GLY A 23 4.06 2.57 -10.11
C GLY A 23 4.98 3.57 -9.40
N VAL A 24 5.09 4.80 -9.96
CA VAL A 24 6.00 5.84 -9.47
C VAL A 24 5.75 6.24 -8.02
N ASP A 25 4.48 6.26 -7.57
CA ASP A 25 4.15 6.65 -6.19
C ASP A 25 4.70 5.67 -5.14
N SER A 26 4.46 4.38 -5.35
CA SER A 26 4.97 3.36 -4.43
C SER A 26 6.50 3.27 -4.45
N ALA A 27 7.11 3.49 -5.62
CA ALA A 27 8.56 3.54 -5.76
C ALA A 27 9.18 4.74 -5.03
N THR A 28 8.60 5.93 -5.19
CA THR A 28 9.04 7.14 -4.48
C THR A 28 8.84 7.00 -2.96
N ALA A 29 7.72 6.39 -2.53
CA ALA A 29 7.49 6.10 -1.12
C ALA A 29 8.60 5.20 -0.53
N ALA A 30 9.07 4.19 -1.29
CA ALA A 30 10.18 3.33 -0.88
C ALA A 30 11.48 4.11 -0.71
N LEU A 31 11.82 4.99 -1.66
CA LEU A 31 13.02 5.83 -1.59
C LEU A 31 13.00 6.73 -0.36
N LEU A 32 11.88 7.41 -0.11
CA LEU A 32 11.73 8.30 1.05
C LEU A 32 11.85 7.57 2.39
N LEU A 33 11.31 6.35 2.47
CA LEU A 33 11.47 5.52 3.66
C LEU A 33 12.93 5.10 3.89
N LYS A 34 13.63 4.70 2.82
CA LYS A 34 15.07 4.39 2.90
C LYS A 34 15.91 5.60 3.32
N GLU A 35 15.62 6.77 2.75
CA GLU A 35 16.30 8.02 3.11
C GLU A 35 16.11 8.38 4.60
N LYS A 36 14.94 8.05 5.16
CA LYS A 36 14.64 8.19 6.59
C LYS A 36 15.25 7.08 7.47
N GLY A 37 16.01 6.15 6.90
CA GLY A 37 16.71 5.08 7.64
C GLY A 37 15.86 3.85 7.95
N TYR A 38 14.71 3.68 7.28
CA TYR A 38 13.91 2.46 7.42
C TYR A 38 14.54 1.29 6.64
N ASP A 39 14.46 0.09 7.21
CA ASP A 39 14.67 -1.18 6.53
C ASP A 39 13.39 -1.55 5.76
N VAL A 40 13.39 -1.30 4.45
CA VAL A 40 12.20 -1.41 3.60
C VAL A 40 12.17 -2.75 2.90
N THR A 41 11.05 -3.46 3.04
CA THR A 41 10.69 -4.62 2.20
C THR A 41 9.48 -4.26 1.36
N GLY A 42 9.53 -4.49 0.04
CA GLY A 42 8.40 -4.32 -0.87
C GLY A 42 7.43 -5.50 -0.76
N PHE A 43 6.14 -5.24 -1.00
CA PHE A 43 5.10 -6.26 -1.10
C PHE A 43 4.23 -6.01 -2.34
N TYR A 44 4.23 -6.97 -3.25
CA TYR A 44 3.40 -6.92 -4.46
C TYR A 44 2.18 -7.83 -4.32
N PHE A 45 1.00 -7.25 -4.52
CA PHE A 45 -0.28 -7.96 -4.54
C PHE A 45 -0.67 -8.29 -5.99
N ASP A 46 -0.73 -9.54 -6.35
CA ASP A 46 -1.35 -9.95 -7.60
C ASP A 46 -2.86 -10.16 -7.39
N VAL A 47 -3.63 -9.14 -7.73
CA VAL A 47 -5.09 -9.15 -7.55
C VAL A 47 -5.82 -9.85 -8.69
N MET A 48 -5.17 -10.05 -9.85
CA MET A 48 -5.81 -10.68 -11.02
C MET A 48 -5.41 -12.15 -11.21
N GLY A 49 -4.30 -12.56 -10.59
CA GLY A 49 -3.76 -13.91 -10.77
C GLY A 49 -3.09 -14.10 -12.13
N GLY A 50 -1.76 -14.11 -12.14
CA GLY A 50 -0.98 -14.26 -13.37
C GLY A 50 -0.63 -12.96 -14.08
N ASN A 51 -0.68 -11.82 -13.39
CA ASN A 51 -0.19 -10.55 -13.92
C ASN A 51 1.34 -10.51 -13.90
N GLU A 52 1.96 -11.28 -14.80
CA GLU A 52 3.42 -11.37 -14.92
C GLU A 52 4.08 -10.01 -15.23
N ASN A 53 3.44 -9.18 -16.04
CA ASN A 53 3.96 -7.86 -16.39
C ASN A 53 4.02 -6.94 -15.16
N GLY A 54 2.94 -6.85 -14.39
CA GLY A 54 2.91 -6.03 -13.18
C GLY A 54 3.88 -6.52 -12.11
N ARG A 55 4.04 -7.84 -11.99
CA ARG A 55 5.04 -8.45 -11.12
C ARG A 55 6.46 -8.08 -11.56
N ALA A 56 6.78 -8.27 -12.83
CA ALA A 56 8.10 -7.95 -13.39
C ALA A 56 8.46 -6.46 -13.20
N GLU A 57 7.50 -5.55 -13.40
CA GLU A 57 7.70 -4.13 -13.14
C GLU A 57 8.03 -3.84 -11.66
N ALA A 58 7.31 -4.48 -10.73
CA ALA A 58 7.59 -4.31 -9.30
C ALA A 58 8.95 -4.90 -8.91
N GLU A 59 9.36 -6.03 -9.51
CA GLU A 59 10.68 -6.65 -9.31
C GLU A 59 11.80 -5.73 -9.82
N VAL A 60 11.65 -5.15 -11.02
CA VAL A 60 12.62 -4.19 -11.57
C VAL A 60 12.77 -2.98 -10.66
N VAL A 61 11.66 -2.39 -10.21
CA VAL A 61 11.68 -1.23 -9.31
C VAL A 61 12.31 -1.59 -7.96
N ALA A 62 11.97 -2.74 -7.39
CA ALA A 62 12.56 -3.21 -6.12
C ALA A 62 14.08 -3.39 -6.25
N ALA A 63 14.54 -3.98 -7.37
CA ALA A 63 15.96 -4.15 -7.67
C ALA A 63 16.69 -2.81 -7.83
N GLN A 64 16.10 -1.84 -8.54
CA GLN A 64 16.65 -0.49 -8.71
C GLN A 64 16.81 0.25 -7.38
N ILE A 65 15.83 0.11 -6.48
CA ILE A 65 15.85 0.71 -5.14
C ILE A 65 16.77 -0.07 -4.18
N GLY A 66 17.06 -1.34 -4.49
CA GLY A 66 17.86 -2.24 -3.64
C GLY A 66 17.10 -2.67 -2.40
N ILE A 67 15.85 -3.14 -2.57
CA ILE A 67 15.00 -3.69 -1.51
C ILE A 67 14.51 -5.10 -1.87
N PRO A 68 14.32 -5.99 -0.91
CA PRO A 68 13.66 -7.27 -1.15
C PRO A 68 12.18 -7.07 -1.51
N LEU A 69 11.62 -8.00 -2.30
CA LEU A 69 10.21 -8.00 -2.69
C LEU A 69 9.54 -9.32 -2.29
N ILE A 70 8.42 -9.22 -1.61
CA ILE A 70 7.52 -10.34 -1.32
C ILE A 70 6.38 -10.29 -2.34
N TYR A 71 5.99 -11.43 -2.86
CA TYR A 71 4.87 -11.60 -3.80
C TYR A 71 3.77 -12.46 -3.16
N GLU A 72 2.52 -12.09 -3.34
CA GLU A 72 1.37 -12.92 -3.03
C GLU A 72 0.31 -12.80 -4.12
N ASN A 73 -0.17 -13.94 -4.62
CA ASN A 73 -1.38 -14.01 -5.43
C ASN A 73 -2.60 -13.99 -4.49
N VAL A 74 -3.39 -12.92 -4.58
CA VAL A 74 -4.61 -12.71 -3.78
C VAL A 74 -5.88 -12.72 -4.63
N SER A 75 -5.81 -13.19 -5.89
CA SER A 75 -6.89 -13.08 -6.88
C SER A 75 -8.17 -13.77 -6.46
N GLU A 76 -8.09 -14.93 -5.80
CA GLU A 76 -9.29 -15.66 -5.33
C GLU A 76 -10.05 -14.84 -4.28
N ASP A 77 -9.35 -14.36 -3.25
CA ASP A 77 -9.97 -13.50 -2.23
C ASP A 77 -10.44 -12.17 -2.80
N PHE A 78 -9.66 -11.59 -3.73
CA PHE A 78 -10.02 -10.35 -4.40
C PHE A 78 -11.30 -10.51 -5.22
N HIS A 79 -11.44 -11.58 -5.98
CA HIS A 79 -12.65 -11.88 -6.74
C HIS A 79 -13.85 -11.98 -5.80
N ARG A 80 -13.77 -12.83 -4.80
CA ARG A 80 -14.86 -13.10 -3.86
C ARG A 80 -15.31 -11.86 -3.07
N VAL A 81 -14.34 -11.03 -2.61
CA VAL A 81 -14.64 -9.91 -1.71
C VAL A 81 -14.90 -8.62 -2.48
N VAL A 82 -14.15 -8.36 -3.55
CA VAL A 82 -14.18 -7.07 -4.23
C VAL A 82 -15.02 -7.13 -5.51
N ILE A 83 -14.75 -8.10 -6.40
CA ILE A 83 -15.44 -8.17 -7.70
C ILE A 83 -16.90 -8.55 -7.51
N GLU A 84 -17.20 -9.57 -6.70
CA GLU A 84 -18.60 -9.97 -6.44
C GLU A 84 -19.40 -8.84 -5.77
N ASN A 85 -18.80 -8.10 -4.83
CA ASN A 85 -19.43 -6.93 -4.24
C ASN A 85 -19.70 -5.85 -5.30
N PHE A 86 -18.73 -5.56 -6.15
CA PHE A 86 -18.85 -4.58 -7.22
C PHE A 86 -20.01 -4.90 -8.16
N VAL A 87 -20.10 -6.14 -8.62
CA VAL A 87 -21.19 -6.62 -9.49
C VAL A 87 -22.54 -6.55 -8.77
N SER A 88 -22.60 -6.96 -7.50
CA SER A 88 -23.81 -6.92 -6.69
C SER A 88 -24.36 -5.52 -6.52
N GLU A 89 -23.49 -4.54 -6.24
CA GLU A 89 -23.88 -3.13 -6.07
C GLU A 89 -24.46 -2.56 -7.36
N TYR A 90 -23.86 -2.82 -8.53
CA TYR A 90 -24.40 -2.40 -9.81
C TYR A 90 -25.76 -3.04 -10.11
N ARG A 91 -25.92 -4.35 -9.83
CA ARG A 91 -27.22 -5.04 -9.98
C ARG A 91 -28.32 -4.42 -9.11
N CYS A 92 -27.95 -3.83 -7.99
CA CYS A 92 -28.88 -3.11 -7.11
C CYS A 92 -29.05 -1.63 -7.48
N GLY A 93 -28.52 -1.17 -8.62
CA GLY A 93 -28.62 0.21 -9.09
C GLY A 93 -27.77 1.21 -8.31
N ARG A 94 -26.75 0.74 -7.58
CA ARG A 94 -25.79 1.59 -6.85
C ARG A 94 -24.47 1.70 -7.61
N THR A 95 -23.71 2.77 -7.36
CA THR A 95 -22.38 2.97 -7.94
C THR A 95 -21.32 2.62 -6.88
N PRO A 96 -20.68 1.44 -6.97
CA PRO A 96 -19.69 1.02 -5.98
C PRO A 96 -18.35 1.73 -6.14
N ASN A 97 -17.63 1.89 -5.01
CA ASN A 97 -16.21 2.18 -5.03
C ASN A 97 -15.44 0.94 -4.49
N PRO A 98 -14.86 0.13 -5.38
CA PRO A 98 -14.20 -1.12 -4.98
C PRO A 98 -12.98 -0.90 -4.08
N CYS A 99 -12.30 0.26 -4.15
CA CYS A 99 -11.15 0.56 -3.30
C CYS A 99 -11.53 0.64 -1.81
N ILE A 100 -12.74 1.11 -1.49
CA ILE A 100 -13.26 1.16 -0.10
C ILE A 100 -13.44 -0.25 0.48
N ILE A 101 -13.72 -1.25 -0.36
CA ILE A 101 -13.84 -2.65 0.04
C ILE A 101 -12.47 -3.32 0.05
N CYS A 102 -11.66 -3.10 -0.99
CA CYS A 102 -10.36 -3.71 -1.16
C CYS A 102 -9.36 -3.33 -0.04
N ASN A 103 -9.25 -2.04 0.28
CA ASN A 103 -8.27 -1.57 1.24
C ASN A 103 -8.35 -2.30 2.59
N PRO A 104 -9.47 -2.29 3.34
CA PRO A 104 -9.52 -2.94 4.64
C PRO A 104 -9.49 -4.47 4.58
N ASN A 105 -10.09 -5.07 3.55
CA ASN A 105 -10.28 -6.52 3.54
C ASN A 105 -9.15 -7.30 2.84
N ILE A 106 -8.45 -6.70 1.89
CA ILE A 106 -7.37 -7.33 1.13
C ILE A 106 -6.05 -6.65 1.41
N LYS A 107 -5.85 -5.42 0.92
CA LYS A 107 -4.56 -4.75 0.88
C LYS A 107 -3.92 -4.59 2.26
N PHE A 108 -4.57 -3.86 3.17
CA PHE A 108 -3.98 -3.59 4.49
C PHE A 108 -3.99 -4.81 5.40
N ARG A 109 -4.95 -5.70 5.26
CA ARG A 109 -4.97 -6.97 6.00
C ARG A 109 -3.78 -7.87 5.62
N ARG A 110 -3.45 -7.94 4.32
CA ARG A 110 -2.28 -8.72 3.85
C ARG A 110 -0.98 -8.04 4.27
N LEU A 111 -0.90 -6.71 4.16
CA LEU A 111 0.27 -5.95 4.64
C LEU A 111 0.54 -6.22 6.13
N LEU A 112 -0.47 -6.14 7.00
CA LEU A 112 -0.29 -6.40 8.43
C LEU A 112 0.20 -7.83 8.67
N ARG A 113 -0.44 -8.84 8.04
CA ARG A 113 -0.05 -10.24 8.21
C ARG A 113 1.41 -10.47 7.83
N HIS A 114 1.82 -10.03 6.64
CA HIS A 114 3.21 -10.19 6.21
C HIS A 114 4.19 -9.34 7.00
N ALA A 115 3.79 -8.16 7.46
CA ALA A 115 4.60 -7.36 8.37
C ALA A 115 4.90 -8.12 9.67
N ASP A 116 3.89 -8.79 10.24
CA ASP A 116 4.08 -9.62 11.43
C ASP A 116 5.00 -10.83 11.15
N GLU A 117 4.82 -11.49 10.00
CA GLU A 117 5.65 -12.64 9.58
C GLU A 117 7.13 -12.28 9.44
N ILE A 118 7.45 -11.06 9.00
CA ILE A 118 8.85 -10.59 8.83
C ILE A 118 9.35 -9.76 10.01
N GLY A 119 8.55 -9.54 11.05
CA GLY A 119 8.91 -8.74 12.22
C GLY A 119 8.98 -7.24 11.94
N ALA A 120 8.26 -6.72 10.93
CA ALA A 120 8.20 -5.29 10.65
C ALA A 120 7.23 -4.57 11.60
N SER A 121 7.67 -3.46 12.19
CA SER A 121 6.81 -2.64 13.07
C SER A 121 5.80 -1.83 12.28
N TYR A 122 6.14 -1.45 11.06
CA TYR A 122 5.33 -0.54 10.24
C TYR A 122 4.92 -1.16 8.93
N ILE A 123 3.81 -0.66 8.40
CA ILE A 123 3.36 -0.86 7.04
C ILE A 123 3.28 0.49 6.33
N ALA A 124 3.45 0.51 5.02
CA ALA A 124 3.38 1.73 4.23
C ALA A 124 2.76 1.52 2.85
N THR A 125 2.29 2.59 2.25
CA THR A 125 1.83 2.60 0.85
C THR A 125 2.12 3.96 0.21
N GLY A 126 2.09 4.02 -1.12
CA GLY A 126 2.21 5.25 -1.90
C GLY A 126 0.92 6.09 -1.98
N HIS A 127 -0.03 5.96 -1.06
CA HIS A 127 -1.21 6.81 -1.06
C HIS A 127 -0.88 8.23 -0.60
N TYR A 128 -1.56 9.20 -1.23
CA TYR A 128 -1.56 10.60 -0.80
C TYR A 128 -2.59 10.78 0.32
N CYS A 129 -2.11 10.65 1.54
CA CYS A 129 -2.90 10.73 2.76
C CYS A 129 -1.98 10.99 3.96
N ARG A 130 -2.53 11.44 5.08
CA ARG A 130 -1.79 11.68 6.33
C ARG A 130 -2.41 10.92 7.48
N ILE A 131 -1.59 10.59 8.47
CA ILE A 131 -2.03 10.05 9.76
C ILE A 131 -1.85 11.14 10.81
N LEU A 132 -2.87 11.34 11.63
CA LEU A 132 -2.84 12.16 12.83
C LEU A 132 -3.00 11.25 14.04
N TYR A 133 -2.12 11.38 15.03
CA TYR A 133 -2.32 10.80 16.35
C TYR A 133 -2.92 11.84 17.27
N ASP A 134 -4.00 11.51 17.91
CA ASP A 134 -4.70 12.33 18.91
C ASP A 134 -4.38 11.79 20.30
N GLU A 135 -3.53 12.50 21.02
CA GLU A 135 -3.10 12.13 22.37
C GLU A 135 -4.27 12.12 23.39
N ALA A 136 -5.27 12.98 23.20
CA ALA A 136 -6.38 13.08 24.12
C ALA A 136 -7.31 11.85 24.09
N ASN A 137 -7.42 11.22 22.92
CA ASN A 137 -8.26 10.04 22.71
C ASN A 137 -7.45 8.75 22.55
N ASP A 138 -6.10 8.82 22.58
CA ASP A 138 -5.19 7.71 22.28
C ASP A 138 -5.59 7.00 20.97
N ALA A 139 -5.78 7.77 19.90
CA ALA A 139 -6.32 7.27 18.65
C ALA A 139 -5.66 7.89 17.42
N TYR A 140 -5.59 7.08 16.35
CA TYR A 140 -5.08 7.50 15.06
C TYR A 140 -6.22 7.83 14.11
N TYR A 141 -6.07 8.91 13.36
CA TYR A 141 -7.07 9.38 12.40
C TYR A 141 -6.43 9.58 11.02
N ILE A 142 -7.23 9.32 10.00
CA ILE A 142 -6.88 9.68 8.64
C ILE A 142 -7.14 11.17 8.45
N ARG A 143 -6.13 11.86 7.96
CA ARG A 143 -6.20 13.27 7.56
C ARG A 143 -5.93 13.39 6.06
N ARG A 144 -6.63 14.32 5.41
CA ARG A 144 -6.43 14.62 3.98
C ARG A 144 -4.97 14.92 3.68
N ALA A 145 -4.53 14.56 2.47
CA ALA A 145 -3.22 14.95 1.95
C ALA A 145 -3.04 16.48 1.91
N ALA A 146 -1.81 16.96 1.85
CA ALA A 146 -1.53 18.39 1.66
C ALA A 146 -2.02 18.89 0.29
N ASN A 147 -1.98 18.02 -0.73
CA ASN A 147 -2.55 18.28 -2.05
C ASN A 147 -3.99 17.76 -2.14
N ASP A 148 -4.96 18.66 -2.09
CA ASP A 148 -6.39 18.33 -2.19
C ASP A 148 -6.77 17.61 -3.50
N LYS A 149 -6.07 17.90 -4.61
CA LYS A 149 -6.35 17.28 -5.92
C LYS A 149 -5.88 15.81 -6.00
N LYS A 150 -4.95 15.42 -5.13
CA LYS A 150 -4.41 14.06 -5.07
C LYS A 150 -4.86 13.30 -3.82
N ASP A 151 -5.68 13.93 -2.96
CA ASP A 151 -6.14 13.31 -1.74
C ASP A 151 -6.85 11.98 -1.98
N GLN A 152 -6.42 10.95 -1.26
CA GLN A 152 -6.94 9.59 -1.34
C GLN A 152 -7.53 9.12 0.00
N SER A 153 -7.71 10.03 0.96
CA SER A 153 -8.26 9.71 2.28
C SER A 153 -9.66 9.07 2.21
N TYR A 154 -10.45 9.46 1.20
CA TYR A 154 -11.82 9.00 0.99
C TYR A 154 -11.95 7.48 0.79
N MET A 155 -10.90 6.80 0.32
CA MET A 155 -10.94 5.35 0.11
C MET A 155 -10.38 4.55 1.30
N LEU A 156 -9.95 5.22 2.37
CA LEU A 156 -9.25 4.63 3.51
C LEU A 156 -10.01 4.72 4.84
N TYR A 157 -11.15 5.40 4.88
CA TYR A 157 -11.91 5.70 6.11
C TYR A 157 -12.39 4.47 6.90
N ARG A 158 -12.33 3.27 6.29
CA ARG A 158 -12.73 2.00 6.93
C ARG A 158 -11.56 1.27 7.60
N LEU A 159 -10.37 1.86 7.64
CA LEU A 159 -9.22 1.26 8.32
C LEU A 159 -9.37 1.39 9.84
N GLY A 160 -9.11 0.30 10.57
CA GLY A 160 -9.14 0.24 12.02
C GLY A 160 -7.85 0.75 12.68
N GLN A 161 -7.89 0.91 14.00
CA GLN A 161 -6.76 1.37 14.80
C GLN A 161 -5.55 0.43 14.74
N ASP A 162 -5.78 -0.86 14.60
CA ASP A 162 -4.75 -1.89 14.38
C ASP A 162 -3.90 -1.64 13.13
N VAL A 163 -4.52 -1.12 12.07
CA VAL A 163 -3.84 -0.68 10.85
C VAL A 163 -3.22 0.70 11.03
N LEU A 164 -4.03 1.67 11.48
CA LEU A 164 -3.65 3.09 11.51
C LEU A 164 -2.45 3.36 12.42
N SER A 165 -2.32 2.65 13.54
CA SER A 165 -1.20 2.80 14.47
C SER A 165 0.16 2.38 13.90
N ARG A 166 0.16 1.58 12.84
CA ARG A 166 1.37 1.06 12.19
C ARG A 166 1.61 1.64 10.79
N LEU A 167 0.69 2.50 10.32
CA LEU A 167 0.65 2.94 8.93
C LEU A 167 1.43 4.23 8.70
N ILE A 168 2.26 4.22 7.65
CA ILE A 168 3.03 5.39 7.19
C ILE A 168 2.59 5.72 5.76
N PHE A 169 2.31 7.00 5.50
CA PHE A 169 2.05 7.56 4.19
C PHE A 169 3.15 8.55 3.81
N PRO A 170 4.23 8.13 3.12
CA PRO A 170 5.37 8.99 2.82
C PRO A 170 5.03 10.19 1.93
N LEU A 171 3.96 10.08 1.11
CA LEU A 171 3.57 11.10 0.12
C LEU A 171 2.52 12.08 0.64
N GLY A 172 2.10 11.97 1.88
CA GLY A 172 0.99 12.77 2.43
C GLY A 172 1.22 14.28 2.45
N GLU A 173 2.47 14.73 2.54
CA GLU A 173 2.85 16.15 2.57
C GLU A 173 3.23 16.73 1.20
N PHE A 174 3.23 15.92 0.14
CA PHE A 174 3.56 16.40 -1.21
C PHE A 174 2.47 17.33 -1.75
N LEU A 175 2.88 18.46 -2.32
CA LEU A 175 1.98 19.46 -2.88
C LEU A 175 1.68 19.21 -4.37
N SER A 176 2.53 18.44 -5.05
CA SER A 176 2.35 18.12 -6.45
C SER A 176 2.82 16.72 -6.82
N LYS A 177 2.29 16.17 -7.90
CA LYS A 177 2.78 14.92 -8.49
C LYS A 177 4.18 15.07 -9.07
N GLU A 178 4.52 16.28 -9.49
CA GLU A 178 5.83 16.56 -10.07
C GLU A 178 6.95 16.33 -9.05
N GLU A 179 6.77 16.68 -7.78
CA GLU A 179 7.72 16.36 -6.71
C GLU A 179 8.02 14.85 -6.64
N THR A 180 6.97 14.02 -6.73
CA THR A 180 7.13 12.55 -6.74
C THR A 180 7.95 12.09 -7.95
N ARG A 181 7.64 12.62 -9.14
CA ARG A 181 8.35 12.28 -10.38
C ARG A 181 9.80 12.77 -10.38
N GLU A 182 10.03 13.96 -9.83
CA GLU A 182 11.39 14.52 -9.71
C GLU A 182 12.30 13.64 -8.85
N ILE A 183 11.79 13.13 -7.72
CA ILE A 183 12.54 12.18 -6.87
C ILE A 183 12.83 10.89 -7.65
N ALA A 184 11.85 10.35 -8.36
CA ALA A 184 12.01 9.14 -9.17
C ALA A 184 13.06 9.33 -10.27
N ARG A 185 13.06 10.48 -10.98
CA ARG A 185 14.06 10.83 -12.00
C ARG A 185 15.46 10.95 -11.41
N LYS A 186 15.60 11.69 -10.32
CA LYS A 186 16.89 11.84 -9.60
C LYS A 186 17.47 10.52 -9.14
N SER A 187 16.60 9.55 -8.83
CA SER A 187 16.98 8.20 -8.45
C SER A 187 17.09 7.22 -9.63
N HIS A 188 16.99 7.72 -10.87
CA HIS A 188 17.08 6.94 -12.11
C HIS A 188 16.09 5.76 -12.18
N LEU A 189 14.90 5.91 -11.61
CA LEU A 189 13.88 4.88 -11.68
C LEU A 189 13.27 4.79 -13.08
N SER A 190 13.16 3.58 -13.61
CA SER A 190 12.61 3.30 -14.95
C SER A 190 11.15 3.72 -15.11
N ASN A 191 10.40 3.81 -14.00
CA ASN A 191 8.98 4.15 -13.98
C ASN A 191 8.69 5.64 -13.69
N ALA A 192 9.70 6.53 -13.69
CA ALA A 192 9.53 7.95 -13.37
C ALA A 192 8.48 8.66 -14.25
N GLU A 193 8.39 8.29 -15.54
CA GLU A 193 7.43 8.86 -16.50
C GLU A 193 6.17 8.00 -16.69
N LYS A 194 6.04 6.90 -15.94
CA LYS A 194 4.86 6.06 -16.03
C LYS A 194 3.59 6.83 -15.67
N LYS A 195 2.57 6.71 -16.53
CA LYS A 195 1.26 7.33 -16.28
C LYS A 195 0.61 6.71 -15.03
N ASP A 196 -0.13 7.53 -14.28
CA ASP A 196 -0.95 7.06 -13.17
C ASP A 196 -2.05 6.15 -13.73
N SER A 197 -2.31 5.04 -13.05
CA SER A 197 -3.53 4.26 -13.30
C SER A 197 -4.73 5.11 -12.86
N GLN A 198 -5.59 5.47 -13.79
CA GLN A 198 -6.82 6.22 -13.53
C GLN A 198 -8.02 5.28 -13.40
N GLU A 199 -7.86 4.05 -13.86
CA GLU A 199 -8.92 3.06 -13.97
C GLU A 199 -9.02 2.18 -12.72
N ILE A 200 -10.16 1.53 -12.57
CA ILE A 200 -10.35 0.46 -11.60
C ILE A 200 -9.44 -0.71 -11.99
N CYS A 201 -8.62 -1.20 -11.07
CA CYS A 201 -7.51 -2.12 -11.34
C CYS A 201 -7.89 -3.49 -11.95
N PHE A 202 -9.17 -3.77 -12.16
CA PHE A 202 -9.69 -5.01 -12.76
C PHE A 202 -10.69 -4.76 -13.91
N ILE A 203 -10.77 -3.54 -14.41
CA ILE A 203 -11.58 -3.15 -15.58
C ILE A 203 -10.63 -2.58 -16.63
N ASP A 204 -10.68 -3.16 -17.84
CA ASP A 204 -9.97 -2.70 -19.03
C ASP A 204 -10.76 -1.62 -19.77
#